data_b8a7194dd4ecad5da68e81eb773b4e91
#
_entry.id   b8a7194dd4ecad5da68e81eb773b4e91
#
_cell.length_a   1.000
_cell.length_b   1.000
_cell.length_c   1.000
_cell.angle_alpha   90.00
_cell.angle_beta   90.00
_cell.angle_gamma   90.00
#
_symmetry.space_group_name_H-M   'P 1'
#
loop_
_entity.id
_entity.type
_entity.pdbx_description
1 polymer ?
#
loop_
_entity_poly.entity_id
_entity_poly.type
_entity_poly.pdbx_seq_one_letter_code
_entity_poly.pdbx_strand_id
1 'polypeptide(L)'
;MSMQQRIQLALEPLQADVLQVLDESHMHSRGLETHFKAVLVSSQFDGLNAVKRHQKVYALMGELMSQVHALAVHTYTPVEWAEQGVA
;
A
#
# COMPACT_ATOMS: atom_id res chain seq x y z
N MET A 1 6.63 14.32 10.24
CA MET A 1 5.92 13.53 9.21
C MET A 1 5.48 12.21 9.83
N SER A 2 4.22 11.88 9.68
CA SER A 2 3.70 10.63 10.24
C SER A 2 4.19 9.42 9.46
N MET A 3 4.06 8.25 10.05
CA MET A 3 4.41 7.01 9.34
C MET A 3 3.54 6.85 8.10
N GLN A 4 2.25 7.20 8.19
CA GLN A 4 1.34 7.16 7.07
C GLN A 4 1.88 8.00 5.90
N GLN A 5 2.33 9.21 6.18
CA GLN A 5 2.89 10.09 5.15
C GLN A 5 4.19 9.53 4.57
N ARG A 6 5.02 8.93 5.41
CA ARG A 6 6.27 8.32 4.95
C ARG A 6 6.01 7.15 4.01
N ILE A 7 5.00 6.35 4.31
CA ILE A 7 4.60 5.24 3.43
C ILE A 7 4.10 5.80 2.10
N GLN A 8 3.26 6.84 2.14
CA GLN A 8 2.76 7.46 0.91
C GLN A 8 3.91 7.94 0.03
N LEU A 9 4.90 8.58 0.62
CA LEU A 9 6.05 9.07 -0.13
C LEU A 9 6.86 7.92 -0.73
N ALA A 10 7.05 6.84 0.02
CA ALA A 10 7.82 5.70 -0.45
C ALA A 10 7.15 5.04 -1.66
N LEU A 11 5.83 5.11 -1.74
CA LEU A 11 5.07 4.45 -2.80
C LEU A 11 4.80 5.35 -4.01
N GLU A 12 5.24 6.60 -3.98
CA GLU A 12 5.05 7.52 -5.10
C GLU A 12 5.60 7.00 -6.44
N PRO A 13 6.72 6.26 -6.48
CA PRO A 13 7.21 5.76 -7.76
C PRO A 13 6.26 4.82 -8.49
N LEU A 14 5.23 4.31 -7.82
CA LEU A 14 4.22 3.49 -8.50
C LEU A 14 3.36 4.33 -9.44
N GLN A 15 3.37 5.65 -9.29
CA GLN A 15 2.55 6.57 -10.09
C GLN A 15 1.09 6.09 -10.10
N ALA A 16 0.60 5.77 -8.91
CA ALA A 16 -0.69 5.13 -8.77
C ALA A 16 -1.84 6.10 -9.04
N ASP A 17 -2.87 5.60 -9.71
CA ASP A 17 -4.09 6.35 -9.90
C ASP A 17 -4.83 6.51 -8.58
N VAL A 18 -4.72 5.50 -7.72
CA VAL A 18 -5.26 5.56 -6.36
C VAL A 18 -4.15 5.10 -5.42
N LEU A 19 -3.87 5.92 -4.43
CA LEU A 19 -2.88 5.58 -3.41
C LEU A 19 -3.48 6.00 -2.07
N GLN A 20 -4.00 5.03 -1.34
CA GLN A 20 -4.56 5.27 -0.02
C GLN A 20 -3.76 4.51 1.00
N VAL A 21 -3.34 5.19 2.05
CA VAL A 21 -2.67 4.56 3.17
C VAL A 21 -3.49 4.89 4.41
N LEU A 22 -4.02 3.86 5.04
CA LEU A 22 -4.88 4.00 6.20
C LEU A 22 -4.14 3.51 7.43
N ASP A 23 -4.22 4.29 8.50
CA ASP A 23 -3.63 3.89 9.76
C ASP A 23 -4.69 3.12 10.55
N GLU A 24 -4.47 1.85 10.73
CA GLU A 24 -5.38 0.97 11.46
C GLU A 24 -4.83 0.58 12.83
N SER A 25 -3.84 1.29 13.30
CA SER A 25 -3.18 0.97 14.55
C SER A 25 -4.13 0.98 15.74
N HIS A 26 -5.15 1.82 15.69
CA HIS A 26 -6.14 1.90 16.77
C HIS A 26 -6.92 0.61 16.97
N MET A 27 -6.92 -0.26 15.98
CA MET A 27 -7.64 -1.53 16.06
C MET A 27 -6.81 -2.63 16.72
N HIS A 28 -5.50 -2.42 16.85
CA HIS A 28 -4.59 -3.48 17.24
C HIS A 28 -3.65 -3.12 18.36
N SER A 29 -3.37 -1.86 18.55
CA SER A 29 -2.32 -1.49 19.45
C SER A 29 -2.76 -0.43 20.43
N ARG A 30 -1.82 0.08 21.13
CA ARG A 30 -2.06 1.02 22.22
C ARG A 30 -1.78 2.44 21.75
N GLY A 31 -2.17 2.77 20.55
CA GLY A 31 -2.01 4.11 20.01
C GLY A 31 -0.71 4.35 19.25
N LEU A 32 0.04 3.31 18.99
CA LEU A 32 1.26 3.42 18.19
C LEU A 32 0.95 3.25 16.72
N GLU A 33 1.71 3.92 15.87
CA GLU A 33 1.54 3.83 14.42
C GLU A 33 2.19 2.55 13.92
N THR A 34 1.53 1.40 14.07
CA THR A 34 2.14 0.10 13.79
C THR A 34 1.44 -0.72 12.71
N HIS A 35 0.15 -0.50 12.49
CA HIS A 35 -0.63 -1.29 11.54
C HIS A 35 -1.23 -0.40 10.47
N PHE A 36 -0.97 -0.72 9.21
CA PHE A 36 -1.41 0.09 8.09
C PHE A 36 -2.04 -0.75 7.00
N LYS A 37 -2.89 -0.12 6.21
CA LYS A 37 -3.48 -0.72 5.02
C LYS A 37 -3.21 0.19 3.84
N ALA A 38 -2.68 -0.37 2.76
CA ALA A 38 -2.43 0.37 1.53
C ALA A 38 -3.32 -0.16 0.42
N VAL A 39 -4.03 0.73 -0.25
CA VAL A 39 -4.83 0.42 -1.44
C VAL A 39 -4.18 1.13 -2.61
N LEU A 40 -3.72 0.36 -3.60
CA LEU A 40 -2.88 0.85 -4.66
C LEU A 40 -3.43 0.43 -6.02
N VAL A 41 -3.68 1.39 -6.88
CA VAL A 41 -4.12 1.14 -8.25
C VAL A 41 -3.06 1.71 -9.19
N SER A 42 -2.38 0.85 -9.94
CA SER A 42 -1.30 1.31 -10.81
C SER A 42 -1.19 0.43 -12.06
N SER A 43 -0.96 1.07 -13.20
CA SER A 43 -0.69 0.34 -14.43
C SER A 43 0.62 -0.42 -14.37
N GLN A 44 1.50 -0.09 -13.43
CA GLN A 44 2.75 -0.83 -13.25
C GLN A 44 2.51 -2.25 -12.73
N PHE A 45 1.31 -2.55 -12.28
CA PHE A 45 0.95 -3.91 -11.86
C PHE A 45 0.46 -4.79 -13.02
N ASP A 46 0.29 -4.21 -14.22
CA ASP A 46 -0.15 -4.98 -15.38
C ASP A 46 0.81 -6.13 -15.65
N GLY A 47 0.27 -7.30 -15.86
CA GLY A 47 1.06 -8.49 -16.16
C GLY A 47 1.74 -9.13 -14.96
N LEU A 48 1.58 -8.55 -13.78
CA LEU A 48 2.20 -9.11 -12.57
C LEU A 48 1.18 -9.87 -11.75
N ASN A 49 1.59 -11.02 -11.22
CA ASN A 49 0.75 -11.77 -10.29
C ASN A 49 0.83 -11.12 -8.90
N ALA A 50 0.03 -11.60 -7.96
CA ALA A 50 -0.06 -11.01 -6.64
C ALA A 50 1.29 -10.99 -5.91
N VAL A 51 2.07 -12.05 -6.02
CA VAL A 51 3.37 -12.12 -5.36
C VAL A 51 4.31 -11.04 -5.88
N LYS A 52 4.37 -10.88 -7.20
CA LYS A 52 5.25 -9.87 -7.81
C LYS A 52 4.80 -8.46 -7.50
N ARG A 53 3.50 -8.22 -7.44
CA ARG A 53 2.98 -6.91 -7.06
C ARG A 53 3.40 -6.55 -5.63
N HIS A 54 3.26 -7.50 -4.72
CA HIS A 54 3.63 -7.28 -3.33
C HIS A 54 5.14 -7.09 -3.19
N GLN A 55 5.94 -7.85 -3.93
CA GLN A 55 7.39 -7.66 -3.92
C GLN A 55 7.78 -6.27 -4.39
N LYS A 56 7.07 -5.75 -5.40
CA LYS A 56 7.33 -4.41 -5.89
C LYS A 56 7.03 -3.36 -4.82
N VAL A 57 5.92 -3.53 -4.12
CA VAL A 57 5.55 -2.62 -3.03
C VAL A 57 6.57 -2.68 -1.90
N TYR A 58 6.94 -3.88 -1.47
CA TYR A 58 7.90 -4.04 -0.37
C TYR A 58 9.27 -3.50 -0.74
N ALA A 59 9.68 -3.64 -1.99
CA ALA A 59 10.94 -3.07 -2.45
C ALA A 59 10.96 -1.56 -2.30
N LEU A 60 9.84 -0.91 -2.62
CA LEU A 60 9.74 0.55 -2.46
C LEU A 60 9.68 0.97 -1.00
N MET A 61 9.08 0.14 -0.15
CA MET A 61 9.04 0.44 1.27
C MET A 61 10.43 0.39 1.91
N GLY A 62 11.27 -0.53 1.44
CA GLY A 62 12.63 -0.64 1.96
C GLY A 62 12.67 -0.76 3.47
N GLU A 63 13.44 0.09 4.12
CA GLU A 63 13.61 0.02 5.56
C GLU A 63 12.35 0.38 6.34
N LEU A 64 11.38 1.03 5.71
CA LEU A 64 10.13 1.33 6.41
C LEU A 64 9.43 0.07 6.88
N MET A 65 9.61 -1.05 6.15
CA MET A 65 8.98 -2.31 6.57
C MET A 65 9.44 -2.77 7.95
N SER A 66 10.64 -2.41 8.36
CA SER A 66 11.12 -2.77 9.69
C SER A 66 10.53 -1.87 10.78
N GLN A 67 9.93 -0.77 10.39
CA GLN A 67 9.39 0.20 11.33
C GLN A 67 7.88 0.06 11.52
N VAL A 68 7.22 -0.76 10.72
CA VAL A 68 5.78 -1.03 10.88
C VAL A 68 5.60 -2.48 11.32
N HIS A 69 4.58 -2.73 12.12
CA HIS A 69 4.31 -4.09 12.59
C HIS A 69 3.64 -4.91 11.47
N ALA A 70 2.71 -4.30 10.78
CA ALA A 70 2.00 -4.97 9.69
C ALA A 70 1.56 -3.96 8.64
N LEU A 71 1.62 -4.39 7.39
CA LEU A 71 1.10 -3.61 6.27
C LEU A 71 0.27 -4.55 5.40
N ALA A 72 -1.04 -4.31 5.36
CA ALA A 72 -1.94 -5.02 4.46
C ALA A 72 -1.90 -4.29 3.11
N VAL A 73 -1.58 -5.02 2.05
CA VAL A 73 -1.40 -4.43 0.73
C VAL A 73 -2.47 -4.96 -0.21
N HIS A 74 -3.23 -4.05 -0.80
CA HIS A 74 -4.24 -4.37 -1.79
C HIS A 74 -3.85 -3.71 -3.10
N THR A 75 -3.55 -4.50 -4.12
CA THR A 75 -3.02 -4.02 -5.38
C THR A 75 -3.98 -4.31 -6.52
N TYR A 76 -4.16 -3.33 -7.39
CA TYR A 76 -5.06 -3.44 -8.54
C TYR A 76 -4.44 -2.77 -9.75
N THR A 77 -4.72 -3.31 -10.94
CA THR A 77 -4.52 -2.53 -12.15
C THR A 77 -5.73 -1.61 -12.33
N PRO A 78 -5.63 -0.57 -13.16
CA PRO A 78 -6.79 0.30 -13.42
C PRO A 78 -8.00 -0.48 -13.92
N VAL A 79 -7.79 -1.51 -14.75
CA VAL A 79 -8.89 -2.32 -15.27
C VAL A 79 -9.55 -3.10 -14.13
N GLU A 80 -8.76 -3.73 -13.27
CA GLU A 80 -9.29 -4.48 -12.13
C GLU A 80 -10.06 -3.58 -11.18
N TRP A 81 -9.55 -2.39 -10.96
CA TRP A 81 -10.20 -1.43 -10.08
C TRP A 81 -11.55 -0.99 -10.64
N ALA A 82 -11.60 -0.72 -11.94
CA ALA A 82 -12.84 -0.34 -12.60
C ALA A 82 -13.88 -1.46 -12.52
N GLU A 83 -13.45 -2.70 -12.64
CA GLU A 83 -14.35 -3.84 -12.60
C GLU A 83 -14.92 -4.09 -11.23
N GLN A 84 -14.14 -3.83 -10.17
CA GLN A 84 -14.65 -4.14 -8.89
C GLN A 84 -15.19 -2.95 -8.19
N GLY A 85 -14.80 -1.79 -8.54
CA GLY A 85 -15.13 -0.61 -7.83
C GLY A 85 -16.30 0.00 -8.00
N VAL A 86 -17.05 -0.49 -8.78
CA VAL A 86 -17.97 0.26 -9.00
C VAL A 86 -19.04 0.19 -8.29
N ALA A 87 -19.22 0.64 -7.44
CA ALA A 87 -20.46 0.67 -6.78
C ALA A 87 -21.38 1.59 -7.33
#